data_0becb8aae6ab9b164c67eccad7088a82
#
_entry.id   0becb8aae6ab9b164c67eccad7088a82
#
_cell.length_a   1.000
_cell.length_b   1.000
_cell.length_c   1.000
_cell.angle_alpha   90.00
_cell.angle_beta   90.00
_cell.angle_gamma   90.00
#
_symmetry.space_group_name_H-M   'P 1'
#
loop_
_entity.id
_entity.type
_entity.pdbx_description
1 polymer ?
#
loop_
_entity_poly.entity_id
_entity_poly.type
_entity_poly.pdbx_seq_one_letter_code
_entity_poly.pdbx_strand_id
1 'polypeptide(L)'
;GSEMCIRDRLLAVVAFYLAFECLDWLSTRRIPFSEARFGRVWRVAHAVLSRHPFAGPFLVLMIAWAPTLIASLPGLFMGDTGAQIRQWFNYPNGTSDYLRLLNPNVLLNGHHPVVHTAIIGSCVQLGLSVFNSANAGLAIYTCAQFVITAACMAYSISSLRKFGVSMPVRGVALLFFAFMPMFSNYAALLTKDVFFADAFLVLLVQTVKLVACGLPRRDANAERVGEPRPVLFARHDWLLLVLGALGSTFLRNGGLVFPLAACVIAAAFCAWDAHAAHRAAKQDSAASTLRVPRLRWVGILAVLALCLVSNLSLIHI
;
A
#
# COMPACT_ATOMS: atom_id res chain seq x y z
N GLY A 1 15.81 11.97 29.30
CA GLY A 1 15.04 11.17 28.32
C GLY A 1 14.48 11.99 27.15
N SER A 2 14.15 13.28 27.33
CA SER A 2 13.54 14.10 26.28
C SER A 2 14.53 14.60 25.22
N GLU A 3 15.76 14.93 25.61
CA GLU A 3 16.76 15.45 24.66
C GLU A 3 17.26 14.39 23.66
N MET A 4 17.40 13.14 24.12
CA MET A 4 17.75 12.02 23.23
C MET A 4 16.67 11.78 22.17
N CYS A 5 15.39 11.91 22.54
CA CYS A 5 14.26 11.76 21.62
C CYS A 5 14.21 12.85 20.54
N ILE A 6 14.58 14.11 20.89
CA ILE A 6 14.62 15.24 19.93
C ILE A 6 15.77 15.04 18.94
N ARG A 7 16.96 14.68 19.43
CA ARG A 7 18.13 14.39 18.58
C ARG A 7 17.86 13.26 17.60
N ASP A 8 17.24 12.17 18.06
CA ASP A 8 16.92 11.01 17.20
C ASP A 8 15.89 11.37 16.14
N ARG A 9 14.91 12.22 16.46
CA ARG A 9 13.95 12.72 15.47
C ARG A 9 14.61 13.64 14.44
N LEU A 10 15.51 14.52 14.85
CA LEU A 10 16.28 15.37 13.94
C LEU A 10 17.18 14.53 13.02
N LEU A 11 17.88 13.54 13.57
CA LEU A 11 18.71 12.62 12.79
C LEU A 11 17.86 11.83 11.78
N ALA A 12 16.67 11.37 12.17
CA ALA A 12 15.74 10.69 11.26
C ALA A 12 15.27 11.62 10.12
N VAL A 13 14.95 12.87 10.41
CA VAL A 13 14.57 13.88 9.39
C VAL A 13 15.72 14.14 8.43
N VAL A 14 16.95 14.34 8.95
CA VAL A 14 18.14 14.55 8.12
C VAL A 14 18.44 13.31 7.27
N ALA A 15 18.38 12.11 7.85
CA ALA A 15 18.59 10.86 7.12
C ALA A 15 17.55 10.68 6.00
N PHE A 16 16.28 11.01 6.29
CA PHE A 16 15.20 10.96 5.29
C PHE A 16 15.44 11.98 4.18
N TYR A 17 15.82 13.21 4.51
CA TYR A 17 16.14 14.24 3.53
C TYR A 17 17.32 13.82 2.63
N LEU A 18 18.42 13.33 3.22
CA LEU A 18 19.57 12.85 2.48
C LEU A 18 19.22 11.64 1.58
N ALA A 19 18.39 10.73 2.08
CA ALA A 19 17.88 9.62 1.27
C ALA A 19 17.03 10.11 0.10
N PHE A 20 16.18 11.10 0.32
CA PHE A 20 15.36 11.74 -0.72
C PHE A 20 16.23 12.40 -1.78
N GLU A 21 17.20 13.22 -1.40
CA GLU A 21 18.16 13.87 -2.31
C GLU A 21 18.98 12.84 -3.09
N CYS A 22 19.42 11.76 -2.44
CA CYS A 22 20.12 10.67 -3.09
C CYS A 22 19.23 9.96 -4.12
N LEU A 23 17.97 9.70 -3.80
CA LEU A 23 17.01 9.10 -4.72
C LEU A 23 16.71 10.04 -5.91
N ASP A 24 16.54 11.35 -5.66
CA ASP A 24 16.33 12.34 -6.71
C ASP A 24 17.56 12.40 -7.63
N TRP A 25 18.76 12.47 -7.06
CA TRP A 25 20.01 12.43 -7.81
C TRP A 25 20.16 11.15 -8.63
N LEU A 26 19.82 9.97 -8.06
CA LEU A 26 19.82 8.69 -8.79
C LEU A 26 18.77 8.63 -9.89
N SER A 27 17.60 9.25 -9.67
CA SER A 27 16.50 9.27 -10.64
C SER A 27 16.78 10.20 -11.80
N THR A 28 17.48 11.31 -11.56
CA THR A 28 17.83 12.33 -12.58
C THR A 28 19.07 11.95 -13.38
N ARG A 29 19.99 11.17 -12.79
CA ARG A 29 21.16 10.67 -13.53
C ARG A 29 20.78 9.51 -14.42
N ARG A 30 21.07 9.64 -15.71
CA ARG A 30 20.98 8.54 -16.69
C ARG A 30 22.11 7.55 -16.41
N ILE A 31 21.87 6.59 -15.50
CA ILE A 31 22.80 5.46 -15.36
C ILE A 31 22.74 4.69 -16.70
N PRO A 32 23.85 4.55 -17.44
CA PRO A 32 23.85 3.87 -18.72
C PRO A 32 23.72 2.36 -18.53
N PHE A 33 22.51 1.93 -18.14
CA PHE A 33 22.18 0.54 -17.97
C PHE A 33 21.63 -0.01 -19.29
N SER A 34 22.50 -0.62 -20.08
CA SER A 34 22.17 -1.10 -21.41
C SER A 34 22.61 -2.57 -21.60
N GLU A 35 21.99 -3.24 -22.58
CA GLU A 35 22.33 -4.62 -22.92
C GLU A 35 23.80 -4.75 -23.37
N ALA A 36 24.30 -3.78 -24.13
CA ALA A 36 25.70 -3.77 -24.60
C ALA A 36 26.72 -3.80 -23.46
N ARG A 37 26.37 -3.18 -22.29
CA ARG A 37 27.26 -3.07 -21.14
C ARG A 37 27.06 -4.19 -20.12
N PHE A 38 25.81 -4.63 -19.89
CA PHE A 38 25.43 -5.54 -18.81
C PHE A 38 24.90 -6.90 -19.31
N GLY A 39 24.75 -7.11 -20.62
CA GLY A 39 24.44 -8.39 -21.25
C GLY A 39 23.28 -9.16 -20.59
N ARG A 40 23.60 -10.30 -19.95
CA ARG A 40 22.61 -11.18 -19.33
C ARG A 40 21.83 -10.49 -18.20
N VAL A 41 22.51 -9.69 -17.34
CA VAL A 41 21.88 -9.00 -16.21
C VAL A 41 20.81 -8.02 -16.71
N TRP A 42 21.14 -7.25 -17.77
CA TRP A 42 20.16 -6.34 -18.38
C TRP A 42 18.96 -7.09 -18.94
N ARG A 43 19.16 -8.22 -19.64
CA ARG A 43 18.07 -9.02 -20.21
C ARG A 43 17.12 -9.54 -19.14
N VAL A 44 17.65 -10.08 -18.03
CA VAL A 44 16.85 -10.54 -16.90
C VAL A 44 16.09 -9.38 -16.24
N ALA A 45 16.79 -8.28 -15.93
CA ALA A 45 16.16 -7.10 -15.34
C ALA A 45 15.06 -6.52 -16.25
N HIS A 46 15.30 -6.47 -17.57
CA HIS A 46 14.32 -6.00 -18.55
C HIS A 46 13.11 -6.95 -18.63
N ALA A 47 13.32 -8.26 -18.60
CA ALA A 47 12.22 -9.23 -18.58
C ALA A 47 11.35 -9.07 -17.33
N VAL A 48 11.97 -8.98 -16.15
CA VAL A 48 11.27 -8.87 -14.86
C VAL A 48 10.58 -7.51 -14.69
N LEU A 49 11.29 -6.40 -14.96
CA LEU A 49 10.83 -5.05 -14.58
C LEU A 49 10.14 -4.29 -15.72
N SER A 50 10.33 -4.71 -16.98
CA SER A 50 9.81 -3.97 -18.14
C SER A 50 8.85 -4.79 -18.99
N ARG A 51 9.16 -6.06 -19.30
CA ARG A 51 8.28 -6.95 -20.07
C ARG A 51 7.10 -7.43 -19.22
N HIS A 52 7.37 -7.82 -17.97
CA HIS A 52 6.37 -8.30 -17.02
C HIS A 52 6.37 -7.44 -15.72
N PRO A 53 5.97 -6.17 -15.79
CA PRO A 53 6.24 -5.18 -14.75
C PRO A 53 5.55 -5.45 -13.41
N PHE A 54 4.49 -6.27 -13.39
CA PHE A 54 3.83 -6.75 -12.17
C PHE A 54 4.21 -8.20 -11.87
N ALA A 55 4.00 -9.10 -12.82
CA ALA A 55 4.22 -10.54 -12.61
C ALA A 55 5.69 -10.87 -12.33
N GLY A 56 6.64 -10.16 -12.94
CA GLY A 56 8.05 -10.35 -12.69
C GLY A 56 8.45 -10.07 -11.24
N PRO A 57 8.23 -8.85 -10.72
CA PRO A 57 8.47 -8.54 -9.31
C PRO A 57 7.71 -9.45 -8.35
N PHE A 58 6.44 -9.77 -8.63
CA PHE A 58 5.64 -10.68 -7.81
C PHE A 58 6.29 -12.06 -7.68
N LEU A 59 6.69 -12.68 -8.78
CA LEU A 59 7.34 -13.99 -8.77
C LEU A 59 8.69 -13.96 -8.05
N VAL A 60 9.49 -12.89 -8.25
CA VAL A 60 10.76 -12.72 -7.54
C VAL A 60 10.54 -12.67 -6.04
N LEU A 61 9.55 -11.89 -5.56
CA LEU A 61 9.22 -11.80 -4.13
C LEU A 61 8.73 -13.15 -3.59
N MET A 62 7.81 -13.82 -4.30
CA MET A 62 7.29 -15.12 -3.89
C MET A 62 8.40 -16.17 -3.76
N ILE A 63 9.34 -16.22 -4.71
CA ILE A 63 10.48 -17.15 -4.67
C ILE A 63 11.46 -16.78 -3.55
N ALA A 64 11.80 -15.50 -3.42
CA ALA A 64 12.74 -15.05 -2.40
C ALA A 64 12.21 -15.27 -0.97
N TRP A 65 10.89 -15.12 -0.77
CA TRP A 65 10.25 -15.27 0.53
C TRP A 65 9.77 -16.69 0.83
N ALA A 66 9.74 -17.60 -0.15
CA ALA A 66 9.27 -18.98 0.04
C ALA A 66 9.94 -19.71 1.21
N PRO A 67 11.27 -19.60 1.45
CA PRO A 67 11.90 -20.22 2.62
C PRO A 67 11.30 -19.74 3.95
N THR A 68 11.03 -18.44 4.06
CA THR A 68 10.41 -17.86 5.26
C THR A 68 8.98 -18.37 5.44
N LEU A 69 8.19 -18.43 4.37
CA LEU A 69 6.83 -18.97 4.41
C LEU A 69 6.84 -20.43 4.92
N ILE A 70 7.67 -21.28 4.32
CA ILE A 70 7.76 -22.68 4.69
C ILE A 70 8.17 -22.87 6.16
N ALA A 71 9.16 -22.09 6.61
CA ALA A 71 9.65 -22.15 7.99
C ALA A 71 8.65 -21.60 9.01
N SER A 72 7.76 -20.71 8.59
CA SER A 72 6.82 -20.01 9.48
C SER A 72 5.45 -20.65 9.59
N LEU A 73 5.11 -21.64 8.74
CA LEU A 73 3.79 -22.27 8.76
C LEU A 73 3.51 -22.92 10.12
N PRO A 74 2.28 -22.78 10.63
CA PRO A 74 1.06 -22.20 10.04
C PRO A 74 1.00 -20.68 10.11
N GLY A 75 1.99 -20.00 10.64
CA GLY A 75 2.11 -18.55 10.77
C GLY A 75 2.80 -18.17 12.08
N LEU A 76 3.40 -16.98 12.12
CA LEU A 76 4.03 -16.44 13.33
C LEU A 76 2.95 -15.84 14.24
N PHE A 77 2.62 -16.54 15.30
CA PHE A 77 1.51 -16.22 16.20
C PHE A 77 1.83 -15.05 17.13
N MET A 78 0.88 -14.14 17.32
CA MET A 78 0.97 -12.97 18.20
C MET A 78 -0.13 -13.02 19.28
N GLY A 79 0.10 -12.36 20.41
CA GLY A 79 -0.89 -12.28 21.49
C GLY A 79 -2.23 -11.69 21.05
N ASP A 80 -2.21 -10.62 20.27
CA ASP A 80 -3.41 -9.99 19.70
C ASP A 80 -4.22 -10.96 18.83
N THR A 81 -3.54 -11.83 18.08
CA THR A 81 -4.16 -12.86 17.26
C THR A 81 -5.00 -13.82 18.06
N GLY A 82 -4.43 -14.28 19.19
CA GLY A 82 -5.13 -15.16 20.13
C GLY A 82 -6.38 -14.52 20.71
N ALA A 83 -6.31 -13.23 21.07
CA ALA A 83 -7.44 -12.48 21.57
C ALA A 83 -8.56 -12.37 20.52
N GLN A 84 -8.21 -12.07 19.26
CA GLN A 84 -9.17 -11.95 18.15
C GLN A 84 -9.85 -13.29 17.83
N ILE A 85 -9.09 -14.38 17.78
CA ILE A 85 -9.66 -15.73 17.55
C ILE A 85 -10.62 -16.09 18.68
N ARG A 86 -10.22 -15.89 19.95
CA ARG A 86 -11.11 -16.14 21.10
C ARG A 86 -12.37 -15.28 21.02
N GLN A 87 -12.25 -14.02 20.62
CA GLN A 87 -13.40 -13.13 20.44
C GLN A 87 -14.35 -13.65 19.35
N TRP A 88 -13.85 -14.14 18.23
CA TRP A 88 -14.66 -14.72 17.15
C TRP A 88 -15.46 -15.94 17.60
N PHE A 89 -14.84 -16.82 18.38
CA PHE A 89 -15.49 -18.03 18.91
C PHE A 89 -16.20 -17.82 20.24
N ASN A 90 -16.36 -16.57 20.67
CA ASN A 90 -17.02 -16.20 21.93
C ASN A 90 -16.38 -16.82 23.19
N TYR A 91 -15.08 -17.10 23.17
CA TYR A 91 -14.34 -17.54 24.34
C TYR A 91 -13.89 -16.36 25.22
N PRO A 92 -13.72 -16.58 26.55
CA PRO A 92 -13.17 -15.57 27.44
C PRO A 92 -11.82 -15.03 26.93
N ASN A 93 -11.68 -13.70 26.95
CA ASN A 93 -10.44 -13.02 26.60
C ASN A 93 -10.36 -11.68 27.33
N GLY A 94 -9.11 -11.29 27.68
CA GLY A 94 -8.86 -10.12 28.53
C GLY A 94 -9.32 -8.78 27.91
N THR A 95 -9.70 -8.73 26.63
CA THR A 95 -10.18 -7.50 25.98
C THR A 95 -11.69 -7.34 26.02
N SER A 96 -12.46 -8.40 26.24
CA SER A 96 -13.92 -8.38 26.26
C SER A 96 -14.54 -8.73 27.61
N ASP A 97 -13.78 -9.39 28.51
CA ASP A 97 -14.34 -9.91 29.77
C ASP A 97 -14.91 -8.80 30.65
N TYR A 98 -14.25 -7.65 30.76
CA TYR A 98 -14.77 -6.52 31.52
C TYR A 98 -16.04 -5.89 30.91
N LEU A 99 -16.18 -5.91 29.57
CA LEU A 99 -17.39 -5.42 28.90
C LEU A 99 -18.57 -6.35 29.12
N ARG A 100 -18.35 -7.66 29.22
CA ARG A 100 -19.38 -8.66 29.49
C ARG A 100 -19.95 -8.53 30.90
N LEU A 101 -19.18 -7.97 31.85
CA LEU A 101 -19.72 -7.61 33.16
C LEU A 101 -20.78 -6.52 33.06
N LEU A 102 -20.66 -5.61 32.10
CA LEU A 102 -21.62 -4.52 31.88
C LEU A 102 -22.75 -4.92 30.91
N ASN A 103 -22.41 -5.71 29.89
CA ASN A 103 -23.38 -6.21 28.91
C ASN A 103 -22.99 -7.64 28.47
N PRO A 104 -23.67 -8.69 29.00
CA PRO A 104 -23.38 -10.08 28.69
C PRO A 104 -23.54 -10.45 27.21
N ASN A 105 -24.28 -9.66 26.44
CA ASN A 105 -24.57 -9.91 25.02
C ASN A 105 -23.52 -9.34 24.07
N VAL A 106 -22.45 -8.72 24.59
CA VAL A 106 -21.36 -8.21 23.74
C VAL A 106 -20.57 -9.38 23.16
N LEU A 107 -20.69 -9.59 21.85
CA LEU A 107 -19.94 -10.61 21.09
C LEU A 107 -18.62 -10.07 20.58
N LEU A 108 -18.63 -8.87 20.01
CA LEU A 108 -17.46 -8.21 19.44
C LEU A 108 -17.25 -6.87 20.14
N ASN A 109 -16.00 -6.52 20.43
CA ASN A 109 -15.63 -5.21 20.94
C ASN A 109 -14.70 -4.50 19.96
N GLY A 110 -14.66 -3.18 20.00
CA GLY A 110 -13.84 -2.34 19.12
C GLY A 110 -12.36 -2.25 19.51
N HIS A 111 -11.87 -3.04 20.48
CA HIS A 111 -10.44 -3.02 20.86
C HIS A 111 -9.56 -3.49 19.71
N HIS A 112 -9.97 -4.56 19.04
CA HIS A 112 -9.35 -5.00 17.79
C HIS A 112 -10.26 -4.68 16.60
N PRO A 113 -9.69 -4.39 15.40
CA PRO A 113 -10.49 -4.16 14.20
C PRO A 113 -11.38 -5.35 13.88
N VAL A 114 -12.71 -5.12 13.89
CA VAL A 114 -13.72 -6.17 13.68
C VAL A 114 -13.53 -6.89 12.34
N VAL A 115 -13.19 -6.15 11.29
CA VAL A 115 -12.95 -6.72 9.95
C VAL A 115 -11.80 -7.73 9.97
N HIS A 116 -10.68 -7.40 10.61
CA HIS A 116 -9.57 -8.34 10.72
C HIS A 116 -9.91 -9.55 11.59
N THR A 117 -10.63 -9.33 12.70
CA THR A 117 -11.14 -10.41 13.56
C THR A 117 -12.04 -11.37 12.76
N ALA A 118 -12.91 -10.85 11.90
CA ALA A 118 -13.74 -11.67 11.03
C ALA A 118 -12.92 -12.46 9.99
N ILE A 119 -11.91 -11.84 9.38
CA ILE A 119 -11.04 -12.51 8.39
C ILE A 119 -10.31 -13.69 9.03
N ILE A 120 -9.58 -13.46 10.12
CA ILE A 120 -8.80 -14.52 10.75
C ILE A 120 -9.69 -15.59 11.41
N GLY A 121 -10.78 -15.15 12.04
CA GLY A 121 -11.76 -16.05 12.65
C GLY A 121 -12.42 -16.97 11.63
N SER A 122 -12.83 -16.44 10.48
CA SER A 122 -13.40 -17.22 9.38
C SER A 122 -12.40 -18.22 8.79
N CYS A 123 -11.11 -17.84 8.66
CA CYS A 123 -10.08 -18.76 8.20
C CYS A 123 -9.90 -19.93 9.18
N VAL A 124 -9.85 -19.65 10.50
CA VAL A 124 -9.75 -20.69 11.53
C VAL A 124 -11.00 -21.58 11.54
N GLN A 125 -12.20 -20.99 11.41
CA GLN A 125 -13.44 -21.73 11.32
C GLN A 125 -13.48 -22.66 10.09
N LEU A 126 -13.01 -22.18 8.94
CA LEU A 126 -12.87 -22.98 7.73
C LEU A 126 -11.90 -24.15 7.95
N GLY A 127 -10.75 -23.89 8.59
CA GLY A 127 -9.78 -24.93 8.91
C GLY A 127 -10.34 -26.02 9.83
N LEU A 128 -11.13 -25.61 10.82
CA LEU A 128 -11.81 -26.56 11.72
C LEU A 128 -12.91 -27.36 11.00
N SER A 129 -13.71 -26.71 10.16
CA SER A 129 -14.85 -27.37 9.49
C SER A 129 -14.44 -28.32 8.36
N VAL A 130 -13.37 -28.00 7.62
CA VAL A 130 -12.95 -28.77 6.44
C VAL A 130 -11.82 -29.76 6.77
N PHE A 131 -10.87 -29.33 7.59
CA PHE A 131 -9.64 -30.09 7.89
C PHE A 131 -9.56 -30.59 9.33
N ASN A 132 -10.58 -30.29 10.15
CA ASN A 132 -10.60 -30.55 11.59
C ASN A 132 -9.32 -30.03 12.31
N SER A 133 -8.78 -28.90 11.85
CA SER A 133 -7.52 -28.32 12.31
C SER A 133 -7.52 -26.80 12.30
N ALA A 134 -7.34 -26.18 13.46
CA ALA A 134 -7.13 -24.74 13.57
C ALA A 134 -5.85 -24.28 12.84
N ASN A 135 -4.79 -25.11 12.91
CA ASN A 135 -3.54 -24.83 12.21
C ASN A 135 -3.70 -24.76 10.69
N ALA A 136 -4.59 -25.59 10.10
CA ALA A 136 -4.91 -25.50 8.69
C ALA A 136 -5.56 -24.15 8.35
N GLY A 137 -6.46 -23.65 9.21
CA GLY A 137 -7.06 -22.33 9.05
C GLY A 137 -6.04 -21.19 9.15
N LEU A 138 -5.11 -21.25 10.11
CA LEU A 138 -4.01 -20.29 10.23
C LEU A 138 -3.08 -20.34 9.00
N ALA A 139 -2.77 -21.52 8.49
CA ALA A 139 -1.97 -21.66 7.28
C ALA A 139 -2.66 -21.05 6.04
N ILE A 140 -3.97 -21.23 5.89
CA ILE A 140 -4.75 -20.58 4.83
C ILE A 140 -4.64 -19.06 4.93
N TYR A 141 -4.85 -18.51 6.13
CA TYR A 141 -4.70 -17.08 6.38
C TYR A 141 -3.29 -16.59 6.02
N THR A 142 -2.24 -17.27 6.53
CA THR A 142 -0.84 -16.91 6.29
C THR A 142 -0.48 -16.94 4.81
N CYS A 143 -0.86 -17.98 4.09
CA CYS A 143 -0.63 -18.08 2.65
C CYS A 143 -1.34 -16.95 1.88
N ALA A 144 -2.60 -16.66 2.22
CA ALA A 144 -3.35 -15.56 1.60
C ALA A 144 -2.69 -14.20 1.86
N GLN A 145 -2.33 -13.93 3.12
CA GLN A 145 -1.62 -12.70 3.51
C GLN A 145 -0.29 -12.55 2.76
N PHE A 146 0.48 -13.61 2.68
CA PHE A 146 1.77 -13.64 2.00
C PHE A 146 1.66 -13.28 0.52
N VAL A 147 0.68 -13.86 -0.17
CA VAL A 147 0.38 -13.57 -1.58
C VAL A 147 -0.07 -12.12 -1.76
N ILE A 148 -0.95 -11.62 -0.88
CA ILE A 148 -1.47 -10.24 -0.94
C ILE A 148 -0.34 -9.25 -0.71
N THR A 149 0.50 -9.44 0.31
CA THR A 149 1.64 -8.57 0.61
C THR A 149 2.63 -8.53 -0.56
N ALA A 150 2.99 -9.69 -1.12
CA ALA A 150 3.85 -9.77 -2.30
C ALA A 150 3.23 -9.04 -3.51
N ALA A 151 1.91 -9.17 -3.71
CA ALA A 151 1.19 -8.48 -4.78
C ALA A 151 1.17 -6.96 -4.58
N CYS A 152 0.93 -6.46 -3.37
CA CYS A 152 0.95 -5.04 -3.05
C CYS A 152 2.34 -4.41 -3.28
N MET A 153 3.41 -5.10 -2.87
CA MET A 153 4.78 -4.65 -3.11
C MET A 153 5.15 -4.71 -4.59
N ALA A 154 4.80 -5.78 -5.31
CA ALA A 154 5.02 -5.87 -6.75
C ALA A 154 4.23 -4.78 -7.51
N TYR A 155 3.01 -4.47 -7.07
CA TYR A 155 2.21 -3.38 -7.61
C TYR A 155 2.88 -2.02 -7.41
N SER A 156 3.45 -1.75 -6.22
CA SER A 156 4.17 -0.51 -5.95
C SER A 156 5.38 -0.36 -6.89
N ILE A 157 6.21 -1.40 -7.04
CA ILE A 157 7.36 -1.41 -7.96
C ILE A 157 6.92 -1.20 -9.42
N SER A 158 5.83 -1.86 -9.84
CA SER A 158 5.25 -1.69 -11.17
C SER A 158 4.80 -0.26 -11.42
N SER A 159 4.23 0.37 -10.40
CA SER A 159 3.73 1.75 -10.46
C SER A 159 4.85 2.77 -10.60
N LEU A 160 6.04 2.52 -10.03
CA LEU A 160 7.23 3.36 -10.21
C LEU A 160 7.59 3.56 -11.69
N ARG A 161 7.34 2.56 -12.54
CA ARG A 161 7.50 2.71 -13.99
C ARG A 161 6.59 3.78 -14.57
N LYS A 162 5.36 3.87 -14.07
CA LYS A 162 4.38 4.86 -14.53
C LYS A 162 4.79 6.28 -14.13
N PHE A 163 5.60 6.42 -13.09
CA PHE A 163 6.18 7.69 -12.64
C PHE A 163 7.53 8.04 -13.29
N GLY A 164 7.99 7.25 -14.26
CA GLY A 164 9.25 7.52 -14.98
C GLY A 164 10.52 7.06 -14.25
N VAL A 165 10.39 6.33 -13.14
CA VAL A 165 11.55 5.83 -12.38
C VAL A 165 12.36 4.84 -13.23
N SER A 166 13.66 5.05 -13.30
CA SER A 166 14.58 4.24 -14.10
C SER A 166 14.59 2.76 -13.70
N MET A 167 14.91 1.88 -14.64
CA MET A 167 14.93 0.43 -14.40
C MET A 167 15.92 0.01 -13.29
N PRO A 168 17.14 0.57 -13.19
CA PRO A 168 18.05 0.24 -12.09
C PRO A 168 17.48 0.56 -10.71
N VAL A 169 16.83 1.72 -10.52
CA VAL A 169 16.23 2.12 -9.25
C VAL A 169 15.10 1.17 -8.88
N ARG A 170 14.27 0.78 -9.83
CA ARG A 170 13.20 -0.23 -9.61
C ARG A 170 13.79 -1.61 -9.26
N GLY A 171 14.95 -1.95 -9.86
CA GLY A 171 15.70 -3.16 -9.54
C GLY A 171 16.22 -3.14 -8.10
N VAL A 172 16.81 -2.03 -7.66
CA VAL A 172 17.27 -1.85 -6.27
C VAL A 172 16.08 -1.97 -5.29
N ALA A 173 14.95 -1.33 -5.59
CA ALA A 173 13.75 -1.45 -4.76
C ALA A 173 13.24 -2.90 -4.68
N LEU A 174 13.24 -3.63 -5.80
CA LEU A 174 12.85 -5.05 -5.81
C LEU A 174 13.81 -5.90 -4.97
N LEU A 175 15.12 -5.72 -5.12
CA LEU A 175 16.12 -6.46 -4.34
C LEU A 175 16.01 -6.13 -2.85
N PHE A 176 15.76 -4.87 -2.50
CA PHE A 176 15.54 -4.46 -1.12
C PHE A 176 14.34 -5.19 -0.51
N PHE A 177 13.19 -5.20 -1.18
CA PHE A 177 12.02 -5.93 -0.67
C PHE A 177 12.23 -7.45 -0.66
N ALA A 178 12.95 -8.01 -1.63
CA ALA A 178 13.18 -9.44 -1.73
C ALA A 178 14.12 -9.97 -0.63
N PHE A 179 15.17 -9.21 -0.29
CA PHE A 179 16.24 -9.71 0.56
C PHE A 179 16.27 -9.08 1.97
N MET A 180 15.51 -8.02 2.23
CA MET A 180 15.37 -7.51 3.59
C MET A 180 14.45 -8.43 4.39
N PRO A 181 14.97 -9.15 5.42
CA PRO A 181 14.21 -10.20 6.13
C PRO A 181 12.95 -9.69 6.82
N MET A 182 12.91 -8.40 7.12
CA MET A 182 11.75 -7.77 7.75
C MET A 182 10.46 -7.99 6.94
N PHE A 183 10.51 -7.86 5.61
CA PHE A 183 9.31 -7.96 4.78
C PHE A 183 8.74 -9.38 4.74
N SER A 184 9.60 -10.39 4.55
CA SER A 184 9.16 -11.79 4.53
C SER A 184 8.64 -12.25 5.90
N ASN A 185 9.29 -11.83 7.00
CA ASN A 185 8.83 -12.15 8.35
C ASN A 185 7.50 -11.47 8.69
N TYR A 186 7.34 -10.19 8.33
CA TYR A 186 6.05 -9.50 8.51
C TYR A 186 4.95 -10.14 7.68
N ALA A 187 5.22 -10.56 6.45
CA ALA A 187 4.24 -11.25 5.61
C ALA A 187 3.75 -12.58 6.23
N ALA A 188 4.57 -13.23 7.08
CA ALA A 188 4.20 -14.45 7.80
C ALA A 188 3.60 -14.20 9.20
N LEU A 189 3.61 -12.95 9.67
CA LEU A 189 3.14 -12.57 11.00
C LEU A 189 1.62 -12.45 11.03
N LEU A 190 0.96 -13.20 11.90
CA LEU A 190 -0.49 -13.19 12.06
C LEU A 190 -0.95 -11.91 12.78
N THR A 191 -0.98 -10.78 12.09
CA THR A 191 -1.38 -9.50 12.67
C THR A 191 -2.17 -8.62 11.69
N LYS A 192 -3.10 -7.85 12.23
CA LYS A 192 -3.87 -6.83 11.51
C LYS A 192 -3.00 -5.79 10.79
N ASP A 193 -1.80 -5.52 11.35
CA ASP A 193 -0.93 -4.45 10.88
C ASP A 193 -0.34 -4.73 9.49
N VAL A 194 -0.24 -6.00 9.08
CA VAL A 194 0.25 -6.37 7.74
C VAL A 194 -0.77 -5.97 6.67
N PHE A 195 -2.02 -6.40 6.80
CA PHE A 195 -3.07 -6.00 5.85
C PHE A 195 -3.33 -4.49 5.87
N PHE A 196 -3.20 -3.85 7.04
CA PHE A 196 -3.26 -2.40 7.11
C PHE A 196 -2.12 -1.75 6.31
N ALA A 197 -0.88 -2.23 6.45
CA ALA A 197 0.28 -1.72 5.72
C ALA A 197 0.12 -1.92 4.20
N ASP A 198 -0.41 -3.08 3.77
CA ASP A 198 -0.71 -3.36 2.38
C ASP A 198 -1.77 -2.39 1.81
N ALA A 199 -2.87 -2.19 2.54
CA ALA A 199 -3.92 -1.25 2.14
C ALA A 199 -3.40 0.20 2.09
N PHE A 200 -2.59 0.60 3.07
CA PHE A 200 -1.98 1.92 3.12
C PHE A 200 -0.98 2.12 1.98
N LEU A 201 -0.18 1.11 1.64
CA LEU A 201 0.73 1.17 0.49
C LEU A 201 -0.04 1.38 -0.82
N VAL A 202 -1.13 0.64 -1.01
CA VAL A 202 -2.00 0.81 -2.19
C VAL A 202 -2.63 2.20 -2.20
N LEU A 203 -3.16 2.68 -1.07
CA LEU A 203 -3.71 4.04 -0.94
C LEU A 203 -2.68 5.10 -1.31
N LEU A 204 -1.45 4.98 -0.80
CA LEU A 204 -0.36 5.92 -1.09
C LEU A 204 -0.01 5.94 -2.58
N VAL A 205 0.17 4.77 -3.20
CA VAL A 205 0.47 4.65 -4.64
C VAL A 205 -0.64 5.27 -5.48
N GLN A 206 -1.90 5.04 -5.14
CA GLN A 206 -3.03 5.60 -5.87
C GLN A 206 -3.16 7.11 -5.67
N THR A 207 -2.88 7.62 -4.46
CA THR A 207 -2.86 9.06 -4.18
C THR A 207 -1.80 9.76 -5.01
N VAL A 208 -0.56 9.23 -5.03
CA VAL A 208 0.53 9.76 -5.85
C VAL A 208 0.15 9.72 -7.33
N LYS A 209 -0.47 8.62 -7.79
CA LYS A 209 -0.91 8.48 -9.17
C LYS A 209 -2.01 9.47 -9.54
N LEU A 210 -2.95 9.74 -8.64
CA LEU A 210 -4.03 10.71 -8.82
C LEU A 210 -3.47 12.14 -8.92
N VAL A 211 -2.50 12.48 -8.06
CA VAL A 211 -1.78 13.75 -8.09
C VAL A 211 -0.98 13.90 -9.38
N ALA A 212 -0.23 12.87 -9.78
CA ALA A 212 0.59 12.89 -10.99
C ALA A 212 -0.22 12.83 -12.28
N CYS A 213 -1.51 12.51 -12.20
CA CYS A 213 -2.39 12.43 -13.36
C CYS A 213 -2.55 13.81 -14.02
N GLY A 214 -2.16 13.93 -15.28
CA GLY A 214 -2.23 15.19 -16.05
C GLY A 214 -0.96 16.04 -15.99
N LEU A 215 0.02 15.72 -15.15
CA LEU A 215 1.34 16.32 -15.23
C LEU A 215 2.08 15.77 -16.47
N PRO A 216 2.78 16.62 -17.23
CA PRO A 216 3.60 16.17 -18.35
C PRO A 216 4.70 15.25 -17.83
N ARG A 217 4.71 14.02 -18.32
CA ARG A 217 5.71 13.02 -17.91
C ARG A 217 7.05 13.35 -18.56
N ARG A 218 8.07 13.58 -17.75
CA ARG A 218 9.46 13.64 -18.21
C ARG A 218 9.97 12.18 -18.38
N ASP A 219 9.60 11.54 -19.48
CA ASP A 219 10.17 10.23 -19.80
C ASP A 219 11.64 10.38 -20.12
N ALA A 220 12.52 9.69 -19.38
CA ALA A 220 13.94 9.60 -19.69
C ALA A 220 14.21 8.99 -21.09
N ASN A 221 13.21 8.37 -21.71
CA ASN A 221 13.23 7.84 -23.08
C ASN A 221 12.38 8.66 -24.08
N ALA A 222 11.69 9.73 -23.65
CA ALA A 222 10.80 10.51 -24.51
C ALA A 222 11.53 11.39 -25.53
N GLU A 223 12.85 11.59 -25.38
CA GLU A 223 13.65 12.29 -26.37
C GLU A 223 13.75 11.55 -27.72
N ARG A 224 13.28 10.29 -27.81
CA ARG A 224 13.22 9.55 -29.07
C ARG A 224 11.82 9.49 -29.70
N VAL A 225 10.76 9.87 -28.97
CA VAL A 225 9.37 9.85 -29.45
C VAL A 225 8.60 11.03 -28.84
N GLY A 226 8.79 12.12 -29.40
CA GLY A 226 8.09 13.42 -29.58
C GLY A 226 7.09 13.94 -28.58
N GLU A 227 6.47 13.21 -27.63
CA GLU A 227 5.49 13.79 -26.69
C GLU A 227 5.47 13.09 -25.33
N PRO A 228 5.50 13.85 -24.22
CA PRO A 228 5.33 13.29 -22.87
C PRO A 228 3.91 12.73 -22.70
N ARG A 229 3.79 11.42 -22.51
CA ARG A 229 2.48 10.80 -22.28
C ARG A 229 2.00 11.08 -20.85
N PRO A 230 0.79 11.63 -20.67
CA PRO A 230 0.25 11.89 -19.35
C PRO A 230 0.06 10.57 -18.55
N VAL A 231 0.24 10.64 -17.24
CA VAL A 231 -0.15 9.54 -16.37
C VAL A 231 -1.68 9.45 -16.40
N LEU A 232 -2.22 8.32 -16.85
CA LEU A 232 -3.66 8.12 -16.91
C LEU A 232 -4.13 7.42 -15.64
N PHE A 233 -5.24 7.91 -15.07
CA PHE A 233 -5.94 7.29 -13.97
C PHE A 233 -7.12 6.48 -14.52
N ALA A 234 -6.96 5.15 -14.56
CA ALA A 234 -7.91 4.23 -15.16
C ALA A 234 -9.01 3.80 -14.18
N ARG A 235 -10.07 3.13 -14.66
CA ARG A 235 -11.18 2.68 -13.81
C ARG A 235 -10.73 1.76 -12.68
N HIS A 236 -9.79 0.86 -12.94
CA HIS A 236 -9.24 -0.02 -11.90
C HIS A 236 -8.45 0.73 -10.82
N ASP A 237 -7.90 1.92 -11.13
CA ASP A 237 -7.20 2.73 -10.14
C ASP A 237 -8.16 3.32 -9.10
N TRP A 238 -9.40 3.65 -9.52
CA TRP A 238 -10.46 4.06 -8.59
C TRP A 238 -10.84 2.93 -7.64
N LEU A 239 -10.97 1.71 -8.16
CA LEU A 239 -11.23 0.55 -7.33
C LEU A 239 -10.11 0.33 -6.29
N LEU A 240 -8.85 0.39 -6.74
CA LEU A 240 -7.70 0.24 -5.84
C LEU A 240 -7.62 1.39 -4.82
N LEU A 241 -7.95 2.62 -5.21
CA LEU A 241 -8.03 3.75 -4.28
C LEU A 241 -9.08 3.51 -3.18
N VAL A 242 -10.28 3.06 -3.58
CA VAL A 242 -11.36 2.72 -2.64
C VAL A 242 -10.95 1.57 -1.72
N LEU A 243 -10.40 0.48 -2.27
CA LEU A 243 -9.95 -0.66 -1.47
C LEU A 243 -8.82 -0.28 -0.49
N GLY A 244 -7.86 0.54 -0.93
CA GLY A 244 -6.81 1.06 -0.06
C GLY A 244 -7.35 1.97 1.03
N ALA A 245 -8.31 2.83 0.72
CA ALA A 245 -8.94 3.74 1.67
C ALA A 245 -9.78 2.99 2.72
N LEU A 246 -10.64 2.07 2.28
CA LEU A 246 -11.47 1.24 3.19
C LEU A 246 -10.60 0.30 4.03
N GLY A 247 -9.60 -0.36 3.40
CA GLY A 247 -8.67 -1.21 4.13
C GLY A 247 -7.91 -0.45 5.20
N SER A 248 -7.40 0.75 4.88
CA SER A 248 -6.72 1.60 5.87
C SER A 248 -7.66 2.04 7.01
N THR A 249 -8.95 2.26 6.70
CA THR A 249 -9.95 2.67 7.71
C THR A 249 -10.31 1.52 8.65
N PHE A 250 -10.54 0.31 8.11
CA PHE A 250 -11.15 -0.79 8.86
C PHE A 250 -10.18 -1.79 9.46
N LEU A 251 -8.93 -1.84 8.97
CA LEU A 251 -7.93 -2.77 9.47
C LEU A 251 -7.12 -2.21 10.65
N ARG A 252 -7.33 -0.93 11.02
CA ARG A 252 -6.67 -0.31 12.15
C ARG A 252 -7.58 0.69 12.85
N ASN A 253 -7.60 0.66 14.19
CA ASN A 253 -8.29 1.67 14.98
C ASN A 253 -7.66 3.04 14.73
N GLY A 254 -8.48 4.06 14.43
CA GLY A 254 -8.01 5.37 14.02
C GLY A 254 -7.48 5.43 12.57
N GLY A 255 -7.61 4.37 11.79
CA GLY A 255 -7.13 4.28 10.41
C GLY A 255 -7.79 5.27 9.44
N LEU A 256 -8.94 5.85 9.80
CA LEU A 256 -9.63 6.87 9.00
C LEU A 256 -8.74 8.11 8.70
N VAL A 257 -7.78 8.44 9.55
CA VAL A 257 -6.88 9.59 9.36
C VAL A 257 -6.10 9.47 8.04
N PHE A 258 -5.73 8.26 7.61
CA PHE A 258 -4.92 8.06 6.40
C PHE A 258 -5.68 8.39 5.11
N PRO A 259 -6.90 7.88 4.84
CA PRO A 259 -7.66 8.29 3.65
C PRO A 259 -8.09 9.76 3.71
N LEU A 260 -8.36 10.33 4.90
CA LEU A 260 -8.61 11.77 5.05
C LEU A 260 -7.39 12.58 4.60
N ALA A 261 -6.20 12.26 5.08
CA ALA A 261 -4.97 12.92 4.68
C ALA A 261 -4.72 12.76 3.16
N ALA A 262 -4.92 11.56 2.62
CA ALA A 262 -4.79 11.30 1.19
C ALA A 262 -5.76 12.15 0.36
N CYS A 263 -7.02 12.27 0.78
CA CYS A 263 -8.03 13.12 0.12
C CYS A 263 -7.65 14.61 0.19
N VAL A 264 -7.17 15.09 1.34
CA VAL A 264 -6.72 16.49 1.50
C VAL A 264 -5.54 16.79 0.59
N ILE A 265 -4.53 15.91 0.56
CA ILE A 265 -3.36 16.06 -0.31
C ILE A 265 -3.81 16.08 -1.77
N ALA A 266 -4.61 15.10 -2.21
CA ALA A 266 -5.09 15.04 -3.58
C ALA A 266 -5.91 16.27 -3.96
N ALA A 267 -6.78 16.76 -3.07
CA ALA A 267 -7.58 17.98 -3.28
C ALA A 267 -6.70 19.22 -3.40
N ALA A 268 -5.69 19.38 -2.53
CA ALA A 268 -4.76 20.50 -2.57
C ALA A 268 -3.99 20.56 -3.90
N PHE A 269 -3.48 19.40 -4.37
CA PHE A 269 -2.81 19.33 -5.67
C PHE A 269 -3.77 19.58 -6.85
N CYS A 270 -5.00 19.07 -6.82
CA CYS A 270 -6.00 19.36 -7.83
C CYS A 270 -6.37 20.86 -7.89
N ALA A 271 -6.45 21.52 -6.72
CA ALA A 271 -6.68 22.96 -6.64
C ALA A 271 -5.48 23.76 -7.18
N TRP A 272 -4.27 23.34 -6.86
CA TRP A 272 -3.04 23.93 -7.39
C TRP A 272 -2.99 23.84 -8.93
N ASP A 273 -3.23 22.64 -9.49
CA ASP A 273 -3.27 22.42 -10.94
C ASP A 273 -4.33 23.31 -11.62
N ALA A 274 -5.54 23.38 -11.03
CA ALA A 274 -6.61 24.23 -11.54
C ALA A 274 -6.23 25.71 -11.52
N HIS A 275 -5.55 26.16 -10.46
CA HIS A 275 -5.09 27.56 -10.34
C HIS A 275 -3.97 27.85 -11.34
N ALA A 276 -3.02 26.94 -11.51
CA ALA A 276 -1.94 27.07 -12.49
C ALA A 276 -2.49 27.12 -13.91
N ALA A 277 -3.45 26.25 -14.25
CA ALA A 277 -4.13 26.25 -15.54
C ALA A 277 -4.90 27.57 -15.80
N HIS A 278 -5.56 28.13 -14.78
CA HIS A 278 -6.27 29.41 -14.89
C HIS A 278 -5.32 30.59 -15.13
N ARG A 279 -4.15 30.59 -14.48
CA ARG A 279 -3.10 31.61 -14.72
C ARG A 279 -2.55 31.52 -16.14
N ALA A 280 -2.24 30.31 -16.63
CA ALA A 280 -1.74 30.08 -17.99
C ALA A 280 -2.77 30.54 -19.06
N ALA A 281 -4.04 30.22 -18.84
CA ALA A 281 -5.12 30.66 -19.75
C ALA A 281 -5.34 32.18 -19.81
N LYS A 282 -4.95 32.92 -18.77
CA LYS A 282 -4.95 34.40 -18.77
C LYS A 282 -3.79 35.00 -19.54
N GLN A 283 -2.67 34.26 -19.65
CA GLN A 283 -1.45 34.75 -20.33
C GLN A 283 -1.43 34.37 -21.82
N ASP A 284 -2.07 33.28 -22.23
CA ASP A 284 -2.02 32.77 -23.57
C ASP A 284 -3.41 32.19 -23.98
N SER A 285 -4.08 32.80 -24.98
CA SER A 285 -5.41 32.36 -25.44
C SER A 285 -5.41 30.93 -26.00
N ALA A 286 -4.26 30.40 -26.41
CA ALA A 286 -4.11 29.05 -26.94
C ALA A 286 -4.00 27.96 -25.85
N ALA A 287 -3.72 28.34 -24.59
CA ALA A 287 -3.51 27.39 -23.47
C ALA A 287 -4.82 26.87 -22.81
N SER A 288 -5.98 27.14 -23.41
CA SER A 288 -7.32 26.87 -22.83
C SER A 288 -7.70 25.37 -22.68
N THR A 289 -6.80 24.43 -22.99
CA THR A 289 -7.11 22.99 -23.03
C THR A 289 -6.77 22.20 -21.73
N LEU A 290 -6.11 22.82 -20.76
CA LEU A 290 -5.78 22.19 -19.47
C LEU A 290 -6.97 22.25 -18.49
N ARG A 291 -8.05 21.54 -18.79
CA ARG A 291 -9.16 21.36 -17.83
C ARG A 291 -8.78 20.24 -16.85
N VAL A 292 -8.60 20.57 -15.57
CA VAL A 292 -8.59 19.54 -14.51
C VAL A 292 -9.93 18.79 -14.59
N PRO A 293 -9.93 17.48 -14.87
CA PRO A 293 -11.18 16.76 -15.06
C PRO A 293 -12.04 16.84 -13.79
N ARG A 294 -13.28 17.32 -13.92
CA ARG A 294 -14.26 17.35 -12.81
C ARG A 294 -14.39 15.98 -12.12
N LEU A 295 -14.13 14.92 -12.86
CA LEU A 295 -14.15 13.53 -12.38
C LEU A 295 -13.18 13.29 -11.20
N ARG A 296 -12.05 14.02 -11.12
CA ARG A 296 -11.10 13.87 -9.99
C ARG A 296 -11.73 14.37 -8.70
N TRP A 297 -12.39 15.53 -8.71
CA TRP A 297 -13.06 16.08 -7.54
C TRP A 297 -14.19 15.19 -7.06
N VAL A 298 -15.02 14.72 -7.99
CA VAL A 298 -16.12 13.80 -7.70
C VAL A 298 -15.58 12.51 -7.07
N GLY A 299 -14.50 11.96 -7.62
CA GLY A 299 -13.89 10.74 -7.09
C GLY A 299 -13.30 10.92 -5.67
N ILE A 300 -12.60 12.03 -5.40
CA ILE A 300 -12.06 12.35 -4.08
C ILE A 300 -13.20 12.49 -3.05
N LEU A 301 -14.24 13.24 -3.40
CA LEU A 301 -15.40 13.43 -2.52
C LEU A 301 -16.16 12.12 -2.28
N ALA A 302 -16.31 11.28 -3.31
CA ALA A 302 -16.95 9.97 -3.18
C ALA A 302 -16.17 9.03 -2.23
N VAL A 303 -14.84 8.96 -2.36
CA VAL A 303 -13.98 8.17 -1.46
C VAL A 303 -14.08 8.70 -0.03
N LEU A 304 -14.02 10.03 0.15
CA LEU A 304 -14.16 10.66 1.45
C LEU A 304 -15.51 10.34 2.10
N ALA A 305 -16.60 10.53 1.36
CA ALA A 305 -17.95 10.25 1.85
C ALA A 305 -18.11 8.77 2.22
N LEU A 306 -17.61 7.86 1.38
CA LEU A 306 -17.65 6.43 1.64
C LEU A 306 -16.92 6.06 2.93
N CYS A 307 -15.70 6.58 3.14
CA CYS A 307 -14.93 6.32 4.36
C CYS A 307 -15.61 6.88 5.62
N LEU A 308 -16.19 8.09 5.54
CA LEU A 308 -16.88 8.71 6.67
C LEU A 308 -18.17 7.93 7.03
N VAL A 309 -19.02 7.63 6.05
CA VAL A 309 -20.28 6.89 6.28
C VAL A 309 -19.98 5.49 6.82
N SER A 310 -19.00 4.80 6.24
CA SER A 310 -18.63 3.46 6.70
C SER A 310 -18.04 3.46 8.11
N ASN A 311 -17.25 4.48 8.48
CA ASN A 311 -16.70 4.60 9.82
C ASN A 311 -17.81 4.89 10.87
N LEU A 312 -18.74 5.79 10.56
CA LEU A 312 -19.88 6.09 11.42
C LEU A 312 -20.75 4.84 11.66
N SER A 313 -20.95 4.01 10.63
CA SER A 313 -21.71 2.76 10.75
C SER A 313 -21.05 1.74 11.69
N LEU A 314 -19.71 1.71 11.77
CA LEU A 314 -18.98 0.78 12.66
C LEU A 314 -18.83 1.28 14.10
N ILE A 315 -18.95 2.57 14.35
CA ILE A 315 -18.91 3.14 15.73
C ILE A 315 -20.10 2.65 16.56
N HIS A 316 -21.19 2.21 15.92
CA HIS A 316 -22.39 1.70 16.58
C HIS A 316 -22.37 0.18 16.85
N ILE A 317 -21.30 -0.53 16.51
CA ILE A 317 -21.08 -1.95 16.83
C ILE A 317 -20.15 -2.06 18.05
#